data_b9f3e1221cec1e36e64029f3cc8120e9
#
_entry.id   b9f3e1221cec1e36e64029f3cc8120e9
#
_cell.length_a   1.000
_cell.length_b   1.000
_cell.length_c   1.000
_cell.angle_alpha   90.00
_cell.angle_beta   90.00
_cell.angle_gamma   90.00
#
_symmetry.space_group_name_H-M   'P 1'
#
loop_
_entity.id
_entity.type
_entity.pdbx_description
1 polymer ?
#
loop_
_entity_poly.entity_id
_entity_poly.type
_entity_poly.pdbx_seq_one_letter_code
_entity_poly.pdbx_strand_id
1 'polypeptide(L)'
;MANYSNTSELAWLQFQKKKAEYPELSERDSAALFAQCVELQVLKAPATAKFPAFDEMVVNGSNGNYSVSGFVDSQNSYGASIRSTFTYNIVKDYNGKWKCTDQFVSTESQINKNINNQMVSNTVLWWVLGILGTLITFAVTSCQMSEFF
;
A
#
# COMPACT_ATOMS: atom_id res chain seq x y z
N MET A 1 -8.19 11.87 5.23
CA MET A 1 -7.51 10.72 5.87
C MET A 1 -8.58 9.79 6.40
N ALA A 2 -8.67 8.56 5.89
CA ALA A 2 -9.59 7.58 6.44
C ALA A 2 -9.15 7.25 7.88
N ASN A 3 -10.11 7.27 8.80
CA ASN A 3 -9.83 7.02 10.21
C ASN A 3 -9.64 5.51 10.40
N TYR A 4 -8.39 5.03 10.47
CA TYR A 4 -8.02 3.61 10.51
C TYR A 4 -8.69 2.83 11.64
N SER A 5 -9.02 3.47 12.76
CA SER A 5 -9.76 2.83 13.84
C SER A 5 -11.16 2.39 13.40
N ASN A 6 -11.83 3.19 12.57
CA ASN A 6 -13.17 2.89 12.08
C ASN A 6 -13.15 1.77 11.02
N THR A 7 -12.15 1.75 10.14
CA THR A 7 -11.98 0.69 9.13
C THR A 7 -11.77 -0.68 9.79
N SER A 8 -10.95 -0.74 10.84
CA SER A 8 -10.69 -1.98 11.58
C SER A 8 -11.93 -2.50 12.32
N GLU A 9 -12.76 -1.60 12.86
CA GLU A 9 -14.02 -1.98 13.52
C GLU A 9 -15.03 -2.56 12.53
N LEU A 10 -15.24 -1.91 11.39
CA LEU A 10 -16.11 -2.40 10.33
C LEU A 10 -15.64 -3.74 9.76
N ALA A 11 -14.32 -3.87 9.55
CA ALA A 11 -13.72 -5.13 9.12
C ALA A 11 -13.95 -6.24 10.14
N TRP A 12 -13.86 -5.94 11.46
CA TRP A 12 -14.11 -6.90 12.52
C TRP A 12 -15.56 -7.41 12.52
N LEU A 13 -16.54 -6.51 12.40
CA LEU A 13 -17.95 -6.89 12.31
C LEU A 13 -18.23 -7.78 11.10
N GLN A 14 -17.64 -7.45 9.96
CA GLN A 14 -17.77 -8.24 8.74
C GLN A 14 -17.09 -9.60 8.88
N PHE A 15 -15.91 -9.65 9.50
CA PHE A 15 -15.18 -10.87 9.80
C PHE A 15 -16.00 -11.82 10.68
N GLN A 16 -16.61 -11.33 11.77
CA GLN A 16 -17.43 -12.15 12.63
C GLN A 16 -18.59 -12.81 11.88
N LYS A 17 -19.25 -12.05 11.00
CA LYS A 17 -20.33 -12.57 10.16
C LYS A 17 -19.84 -13.66 9.21
N LYS A 18 -18.73 -13.40 8.51
CA LYS A 18 -18.16 -14.38 7.56
C LYS A 18 -17.57 -15.60 8.27
N LYS A 19 -16.93 -15.43 9.42
CA LYS A 19 -16.36 -16.54 10.17
C LYS A 19 -17.41 -17.54 10.63
N ALA A 20 -18.64 -17.11 10.87
CA ALA A 20 -19.74 -18.01 11.20
C ALA A 20 -20.05 -19.00 10.07
N GLU A 21 -19.72 -18.68 8.83
CA GLU A 21 -19.88 -19.54 7.65
C GLU A 21 -18.74 -20.58 7.55
N TYR A 22 -17.63 -20.36 8.27
CA TYR A 22 -16.41 -21.19 8.26
C TYR A 22 -15.96 -21.53 9.69
N PRO A 23 -16.66 -22.41 10.42
CA PRO A 23 -16.37 -22.67 11.84
C PRO A 23 -15.00 -23.33 12.07
N GLU A 24 -14.49 -24.09 11.10
CA GLU A 24 -13.25 -24.88 11.20
C GLU A 24 -11.99 -24.14 10.72
N LEU A 25 -12.05 -22.80 10.49
CA LEU A 25 -10.88 -22.06 10.04
C LEU A 25 -9.75 -22.10 11.07
N SER A 26 -8.56 -22.43 10.61
CA SER A 26 -7.33 -22.28 11.38
C SER A 26 -7.10 -20.82 11.79
N GLU A 27 -6.22 -20.58 12.76
CA GLU A 27 -5.86 -19.20 13.15
C GLU A 27 -5.22 -18.44 11.97
N ARG A 28 -4.38 -19.13 11.20
CA ARG A 28 -3.75 -18.62 9.99
C ARG A 28 -4.80 -18.17 8.94
N ASP A 29 -5.76 -19.01 8.65
CA ASP A 29 -6.81 -18.71 7.66
C ASP A 29 -7.80 -17.67 8.19
N SER A 30 -8.00 -17.61 9.51
CA SER A 30 -8.74 -16.54 10.17
C SER A 30 -8.06 -15.18 9.99
N ALA A 31 -6.71 -15.12 10.04
CA ALA A 31 -5.97 -13.90 9.75
C ALA A 31 -6.13 -13.51 8.27
N ALA A 32 -6.08 -14.49 7.34
CA ALA A 32 -6.32 -14.26 5.91
C ALA A 32 -7.74 -13.72 5.65
N LEU A 33 -8.76 -14.33 6.26
CA LEU A 33 -10.14 -13.86 6.16
C LEU A 33 -10.31 -12.44 6.71
N PHE A 34 -9.65 -12.12 7.83
CA PHE A 34 -9.69 -10.77 8.37
C PHE A 34 -9.03 -9.76 7.44
N ALA A 35 -7.89 -10.10 6.81
CA ALA A 35 -7.24 -9.27 5.80
C ALA A 35 -8.17 -8.97 4.61
N GLN A 36 -8.90 -9.97 4.11
CA GLN A 36 -9.92 -9.77 3.06
C GLN A 36 -11.02 -8.81 3.53
N CYS A 37 -11.45 -8.90 4.80
CA CYS A 37 -12.46 -7.98 5.34
C CYS A 37 -11.94 -6.55 5.46
N VAL A 38 -10.65 -6.36 5.77
CA VAL A 38 -9.99 -5.04 5.76
C VAL A 38 -9.95 -4.48 4.35
N GLU A 39 -9.52 -5.29 3.37
CA GLU A 39 -9.44 -4.88 1.96
C GLU A 39 -10.81 -4.45 1.43
N LEU A 40 -11.88 -5.16 1.76
CA LEU A 40 -13.24 -4.80 1.36
C LEU A 40 -13.68 -3.40 1.83
N GLN A 41 -13.10 -2.87 2.92
CA GLN A 41 -13.42 -1.53 3.42
C GLN A 41 -12.75 -0.41 2.62
N VAL A 42 -11.72 -0.72 1.84
CA VAL A 42 -10.94 0.27 1.06
C VAL A 42 -11.24 0.23 -0.43
N LEU A 43 -11.84 -0.86 -0.91
CA LEU A 43 -12.24 -0.99 -2.31
C LEU A 43 -13.36 -0.01 -2.68
N LYS A 44 -13.30 0.53 -3.89
CA LYS A 44 -14.36 1.40 -4.44
C LYS A 44 -15.62 0.62 -4.80
N ALA A 45 -15.48 -0.63 -5.23
CA ALA A 45 -16.58 -1.51 -5.62
C ALA A 45 -16.47 -2.87 -4.89
N PRO A 46 -16.65 -2.92 -3.55
CA PRO A 46 -16.43 -4.13 -2.76
C PRO A 46 -17.36 -5.29 -3.15
N ALA A 47 -18.54 -5.00 -3.71
CA ALA A 47 -19.47 -6.01 -4.18
C ALA A 47 -18.96 -6.82 -5.39
N THR A 48 -17.96 -6.31 -6.10
CA THR A 48 -17.34 -6.97 -7.27
C THR A 48 -16.04 -7.69 -6.91
N ALA A 49 -15.61 -7.62 -5.65
CA ALA A 49 -14.35 -8.16 -5.19
C ALA A 49 -14.32 -9.69 -5.29
N LYS A 50 -13.24 -10.20 -5.89
CA LYS A 50 -12.92 -11.63 -5.96
C LYS A 50 -11.55 -11.84 -5.34
N PHE A 51 -11.50 -12.58 -4.25
CA PHE A 51 -10.27 -12.93 -3.55
C PHE A 51 -9.79 -14.32 -3.97
N PRO A 52 -8.49 -14.59 -3.87
CA PRO A 52 -7.95 -15.94 -4.01
C PRO A 52 -8.41 -16.84 -2.85
N ALA A 53 -8.20 -18.13 -3.00
CA ALA A 53 -8.38 -19.06 -1.88
C ALA A 53 -7.34 -18.80 -0.77
N PHE A 54 -7.58 -19.26 0.46
CA PHE A 54 -6.70 -18.96 1.59
C PHE A 54 -5.29 -19.57 1.43
N ASP A 55 -5.19 -20.70 0.76
CA ASP A 55 -3.92 -21.38 0.45
C ASP A 55 -3.07 -20.65 -0.61
N GLU A 56 -3.70 -19.82 -1.45
CA GLU A 56 -3.02 -18.96 -2.42
C GLU A 56 -2.52 -17.65 -1.80
N MET A 57 -2.94 -17.32 -0.58
CA MET A 57 -2.49 -16.14 0.13
C MET A 57 -1.19 -16.42 0.90
N VAL A 58 -0.29 -15.45 0.91
CA VAL A 58 0.95 -15.52 1.70
C VAL A 58 0.67 -15.02 3.11
N VAL A 59 0.67 -15.93 4.08
CA VAL A 59 0.44 -15.63 5.49
C VAL A 59 1.66 -16.05 6.28
N ASN A 60 2.40 -15.10 6.81
CA ASN A 60 3.59 -15.29 7.63
C ASN A 60 3.32 -14.83 9.06
N GLY A 61 3.77 -15.62 10.03
CA GLY A 61 3.62 -15.28 11.45
C GLY A 61 2.99 -16.40 12.25
N SER A 62 2.75 -16.14 13.53
CA SER A 62 2.15 -17.06 14.48
C SER A 62 1.66 -16.33 15.74
N ASN A 63 0.95 -17.03 16.61
CA ASN A 63 0.54 -16.53 17.94
C ASN A 63 -0.18 -15.17 17.86
N GLY A 64 -1.12 -15.07 16.94
CA GLY A 64 -1.93 -13.86 16.79
C GLY A 64 -1.23 -12.67 16.10
N ASN A 65 0.01 -12.83 15.60
CA ASN A 65 0.73 -11.81 14.85
C ASN A 65 1.03 -12.32 13.45
N TYR A 66 0.41 -11.74 12.44
CA TYR A 66 0.50 -12.20 11.06
C TYR A 66 0.75 -11.05 10.09
N SER A 67 1.61 -11.29 9.12
CA SER A 67 1.71 -10.48 7.90
C SER A 67 0.99 -11.25 6.78
N VAL A 68 -0.03 -10.65 6.22
CA VAL A 68 -0.89 -11.27 5.20
C VAL A 68 -0.78 -10.49 3.91
N SER A 69 -0.38 -11.19 2.84
CA SER A 69 -0.32 -10.62 1.49
C SER A 69 -1.19 -11.42 0.54
N GLY A 70 -1.83 -10.71 -0.38
CA GLY A 70 -2.68 -11.32 -1.38
C GLY A 70 -3.01 -10.36 -2.51
N PHE A 71 -3.94 -10.77 -3.35
CA PHE A 71 -4.49 -9.93 -4.41
C PHE A 71 -6.02 -9.94 -4.35
N VAL A 72 -6.62 -8.96 -5.00
CA VAL A 72 -8.07 -8.87 -5.19
C VAL A 72 -8.36 -8.37 -6.59
N ASP A 73 -9.26 -9.03 -7.30
CA ASP A 73 -9.82 -8.55 -8.55
C ASP A 73 -11.12 -7.81 -8.24
N SER A 74 -11.19 -6.53 -8.58
CA SER A 74 -12.38 -5.70 -8.36
C SER A 74 -12.57 -4.71 -9.50
N GLN A 75 -13.78 -4.15 -9.62
CA GLN A 75 -14.02 -3.11 -10.61
C GLN A 75 -13.58 -1.73 -10.10
N ASN A 76 -13.03 -0.94 -11.01
CA ASN A 76 -12.79 0.48 -10.77
C ASN A 76 -14.08 1.30 -10.98
N SER A 77 -13.99 2.63 -10.82
CA SER A 77 -15.12 3.55 -11.00
C SER A 77 -15.71 3.55 -12.42
N TYR A 78 -15.01 2.97 -13.38
CA TYR A 78 -15.44 2.87 -14.79
C TYR A 78 -15.96 1.48 -15.16
N GLY A 79 -16.04 0.56 -14.19
CA GLY A 79 -16.49 -0.81 -14.42
C GLY A 79 -15.43 -1.76 -14.97
N ALA A 80 -14.20 -1.30 -15.20
CA ALA A 80 -13.09 -2.15 -15.63
C ALA A 80 -12.56 -3.00 -14.46
N SER A 81 -12.34 -4.29 -14.71
CA SER A 81 -11.72 -5.19 -13.72
C SER A 81 -10.24 -4.88 -13.57
N ILE A 82 -9.82 -4.65 -12.34
CA ILE A 82 -8.42 -4.36 -11.98
C ILE A 82 -7.99 -5.32 -10.88
N ARG A 83 -6.78 -5.88 -11.01
CA ARG A 83 -6.11 -6.61 -9.95
C ARG A 83 -5.30 -5.66 -9.10
N SER A 84 -5.54 -5.69 -7.79
CA SER A 84 -4.78 -4.96 -6.79
C SER A 84 -4.14 -5.94 -5.82
N THR A 85 -2.91 -5.67 -5.39
CA THR A 85 -2.23 -6.43 -4.34
C THR A 85 -2.34 -5.68 -3.02
N PHE A 86 -2.40 -6.42 -1.93
CA PHE A 86 -2.43 -5.85 -0.59
C PHE A 86 -1.47 -6.60 0.34
N THR A 87 -1.02 -5.93 1.37
CA THR A 87 -0.27 -6.51 2.49
C THR A 87 -0.71 -5.82 3.76
N TYR A 88 -1.11 -6.61 4.75
CA TYR A 88 -1.57 -6.13 6.05
C TYR A 88 -0.80 -6.80 7.18
N ASN A 89 -0.40 -6.01 8.17
CA ASN A 89 0.04 -6.53 9.46
C ASN A 89 -1.16 -6.61 10.39
N ILE A 90 -1.48 -7.83 10.80
CA ILE A 90 -2.68 -8.18 11.56
C ILE A 90 -2.28 -8.74 12.91
N VAL A 91 -2.87 -8.21 13.95
CA VAL A 91 -2.61 -8.62 15.33
C VAL A 91 -3.92 -8.99 16.01
N LYS A 92 -3.87 -10.06 16.77
CA LYS A 92 -4.97 -10.50 17.64
C LYS A 92 -4.72 -9.97 19.04
N ASP A 93 -5.64 -9.19 19.57
CA ASP A 93 -5.52 -8.67 20.93
C ASP A 93 -5.87 -9.73 22.00
N TYR A 94 -5.67 -9.39 23.26
CA TYR A 94 -5.93 -10.25 24.42
C TYR A 94 -7.40 -10.69 24.55
N ASN A 95 -8.34 -9.95 23.94
CA ASN A 95 -9.76 -10.30 23.87
C ASN A 95 -10.09 -11.21 22.68
N GLY A 96 -9.08 -11.61 21.90
CA GLY A 96 -9.26 -12.42 20.71
C GLY A 96 -9.75 -11.64 19.49
N LYS A 97 -9.78 -10.30 19.54
CA LYS A 97 -10.19 -9.44 18.44
C LYS A 97 -9.02 -9.17 17.51
N TRP A 98 -9.24 -9.33 16.20
CA TRP A 98 -8.27 -9.00 15.18
C TRP A 98 -8.24 -7.49 14.91
N LYS A 99 -7.04 -6.97 14.72
CA LYS A 99 -6.76 -5.57 14.37
C LYS A 99 -5.74 -5.49 13.26
N CYS A 100 -5.88 -4.53 12.37
CA CYS A 100 -4.87 -4.17 11.40
C CYS A 100 -4.01 -3.05 12.00
N THR A 101 -2.68 -3.27 12.09
CA THR A 101 -1.74 -2.28 12.65
C THR A 101 -1.15 -1.39 11.58
N ASP A 102 -0.85 -1.96 10.40
CA ASP A 102 -0.29 -1.22 9.27
C ASP A 102 -0.93 -1.68 7.97
N GLN A 103 -1.25 -0.72 7.12
CA GLN A 103 -1.80 -0.95 5.80
C GLN A 103 -0.76 -0.61 4.74
N PHE A 104 -0.25 -1.60 4.03
CA PHE A 104 0.50 -1.42 2.80
C PHE A 104 -0.40 -1.79 1.62
N VAL A 105 -1.08 -0.80 1.04
CA VAL A 105 -1.82 -0.97 -0.21
C VAL A 105 -0.89 -0.58 -1.35
N SER A 106 -0.27 -1.56 -1.99
CA SER A 106 0.41 -1.32 -3.26
C SER A 106 -0.59 -1.47 -4.40
N THR A 107 -1.42 -0.46 -4.61
CA THR A 107 -2.14 -0.32 -5.88
C THR A 107 -1.15 0.13 -6.95
N GLU A 108 -1.26 -0.37 -8.18
CA GLU A 108 -0.46 0.10 -9.34
C GLU A 108 -0.45 1.62 -9.44
N SER A 109 -1.53 2.29 -9.03
CA SER A 109 -1.64 3.75 -8.94
C SER A 109 -0.68 4.38 -7.92
N GLN A 110 -0.34 3.69 -6.83
CA GLN A 110 0.63 4.18 -5.84
C GLN A 110 2.07 3.96 -6.31
N ILE A 111 2.34 2.84 -6.99
CA ILE A 111 3.64 2.56 -7.59
C ILE A 111 3.93 3.62 -8.66
N ASN A 112 2.98 3.92 -9.55
CA ASN A 112 3.12 4.96 -10.56
C ASN A 112 3.28 6.36 -9.95
N LYS A 113 2.59 6.66 -8.84
CA LYS A 113 2.74 7.93 -8.13
C LYS A 113 4.11 8.08 -7.47
N ASN A 114 4.65 7.00 -6.90
CA ASN A 114 5.99 6.99 -6.32
C ASN A 114 7.08 7.08 -7.38
N ILE A 115 6.93 6.38 -8.52
CA ILE A 115 7.86 6.46 -9.65
C ILE A 115 7.85 7.89 -10.23
N ASN A 116 6.68 8.48 -10.45
CA ASN A 116 6.57 9.84 -10.95
C ASN A 116 7.17 10.88 -10.00
N ASN A 117 6.95 10.72 -8.69
CA ASN A 117 7.56 11.61 -7.69
C ASN A 117 9.08 11.49 -7.65
N GLN A 118 9.64 10.28 -7.80
CA GLN A 118 11.09 10.07 -7.91
C GLN A 118 11.66 10.64 -9.22
N MET A 119 10.96 10.47 -10.34
CA MET A 119 11.40 11.06 -11.61
C MET A 119 11.43 12.61 -11.56
N VAL A 120 10.38 13.23 -10.99
CA VAL A 120 10.32 14.69 -10.83
C VAL A 120 11.44 15.19 -9.93
N SER A 121 11.71 14.50 -8.81
CA SER A 121 12.81 14.84 -7.90
C SER A 121 14.17 14.76 -8.60
N ASN A 122 14.42 13.72 -9.37
CA ASN A 122 15.68 13.56 -10.10
C ASN A 122 15.86 14.60 -11.22
N THR A 123 14.80 14.92 -11.97
CA THR A 123 14.85 15.97 -13.00
C THR A 123 15.15 17.34 -12.41
N VAL A 124 14.52 17.69 -11.29
CA VAL A 124 14.81 18.95 -10.59
C VAL A 124 16.26 19.00 -10.11
N LEU A 125 16.80 17.91 -9.61
CA LEU A 125 18.19 17.82 -9.18
C LEU A 125 19.18 18.06 -10.35
N TRP A 126 18.91 17.47 -11.51
CA TRP A 126 19.72 17.69 -12.72
C TRP A 126 19.66 19.12 -13.23
N TRP A 127 18.49 19.77 -13.16
CA TRP A 127 18.34 21.18 -13.52
C TRP A 127 19.13 22.10 -12.59
N VAL A 128 19.07 21.86 -11.27
CA VAL A 128 19.81 22.64 -10.27
C VAL A 128 21.32 22.47 -10.45
N LEU A 129 21.80 21.25 -10.68
CA LEU A 129 23.22 20.98 -10.96
C LEU A 129 23.69 21.60 -12.27
N GLY A 130 22.83 21.59 -13.32
CA GLY A 130 23.12 22.22 -14.60
C GLY A 130 23.27 23.75 -14.47
N ILE A 131 22.39 24.42 -13.71
CA ILE A 131 22.46 25.88 -13.48
C ILE A 131 23.70 26.25 -12.66
N LEU A 132 24.03 25.47 -11.62
CA LEU A 132 25.24 25.66 -10.84
C LEU A 132 26.52 25.49 -11.68
N GLY A 133 26.55 24.50 -12.57
CA GLY A 133 27.67 24.28 -13.49
C GLY A 133 27.89 25.45 -14.42
N THR A 134 26.84 26.03 -14.98
CA THR A 134 26.92 27.22 -15.88
C THR A 134 27.36 28.49 -15.14
N LEU A 135 26.93 28.68 -13.90
CA LEU A 135 27.36 29.79 -13.04
C LEU A 135 28.85 29.72 -12.69
N ILE A 136 29.38 28.52 -12.42
CA ILE A 136 30.82 28.33 -12.13
C ILE A 136 31.66 28.61 -13.38
N THR A 137 31.25 28.18 -14.57
CA THR A 137 31.97 28.47 -15.81
C THR A 137 31.99 29.97 -16.12
N PHE A 138 30.89 30.69 -15.90
CA PHE A 138 30.84 32.16 -16.06
C PHE A 138 31.76 32.89 -15.07
N ALA A 139 31.83 32.45 -13.82
CA ALA A 139 32.70 33.05 -12.81
C ALA A 139 34.20 32.85 -13.16
N VAL A 140 34.57 31.66 -13.62
CA VAL A 140 35.94 31.35 -14.03
C VAL A 140 36.36 32.16 -15.27
N THR A 141 35.51 32.29 -16.28
CA THR A 141 35.82 33.11 -17.47
C THR A 141 35.89 34.61 -17.17
N SER A 142 35.07 35.11 -16.23
CA SER A 142 35.15 36.52 -15.79
C SER A 142 36.41 36.83 -15.02
N CYS A 143 36.94 35.87 -14.26
CA CYS A 143 38.17 36.05 -13.51
C CYS A 143 39.43 36.05 -14.38
N GLN A 144 39.41 35.35 -15.53
CA GLN A 144 40.52 35.34 -16.49
C GLN A 144 40.59 36.61 -17.35
N MET A 145 39.50 37.35 -17.52
CA MET A 145 39.52 38.61 -18.26
C MET A 145 40.05 39.81 -17.45
N SER A 146 40.15 39.71 -16.12
CA SER A 146 40.66 40.79 -15.29
C SER A 146 42.21 40.85 -15.20
N GLU A 147 42.93 39.85 -15.68
CA GLU A 147 44.37 39.81 -15.72
C GLU A 147 45.00 40.35 -17.04
N PHE A 148 44.20 40.82 -17.99
CA PHE A 148 44.66 41.29 -19.28
C PHE A 148 44.49 42.82 -19.53
N PHE A 149 44.23 43.61 -18.45
CA PHE A 149 44.27 45.06 -18.51
C PHE A 149 45.18 45.67 -17.47
#